data_e6908b35f7632dff6b2427100e52b3fa
#
_entry.id   e6908b35f7632dff6b2427100e52b3fa
#
_cell.length_a   1.000
_cell.length_b   1.000
_cell.length_c   1.000
_cell.angle_alpha   90.00
_cell.angle_beta   90.00
_cell.angle_gamma   90.00
#
_symmetry.space_group_name_H-M   'P 1'
#
loop_
_entity.id
_entity.type
_entity.pdbx_description
1 polymer ?
#
loop_
_entity_poly.entity_id
_entity_poly.type
_entity_poly.pdbx_seq_one_letter_code
_entity_poly.pdbx_strand_id
1 'polypeptide(L)'
;AAKTFAAHGATVLLLGKTEEYLNEIYDAIEAAGHPQAAVIPFNLETAQPHQFEELAATLENEFGRIDGLLHNASILGPRSPMQQISGENFMRVMQVNVNAMFMLTTAMLPLMKLSSDASIIFTSSSVGRKGRAYWGAYSVSKFATEGLMQTLADELDGTSAIRANSVNPGATRTSMRALAYPGENPLNNPTGEEIMPVYLYLMGPDSAGVNGQAFDAQ
;
A
#
# COMPACT_ATOMS: atom_id res chain seq x y z
N ALA A 1 8.53 -3.45 4.65
CA ALA A 1 7.27 -3.89 5.31
C ALA A 1 7.19 -5.41 5.35
N ALA A 2 7.20 -6.15 4.23
CA ALA A 2 6.97 -7.60 4.20
C ALA A 2 7.88 -8.36 5.19
N LYS A 3 9.20 -8.18 5.12
CA LYS A 3 10.16 -8.81 6.05
C LYS A 3 9.88 -8.43 7.51
N THR A 4 9.50 -7.20 7.74
CA THR A 4 9.19 -6.70 9.10
C THR A 4 7.93 -7.37 9.66
N PHE A 5 6.87 -7.46 8.87
CA PHE A 5 5.64 -8.15 9.29
C PHE A 5 5.88 -9.66 9.51
N ALA A 6 6.64 -10.31 8.62
CA ALA A 6 7.02 -11.72 8.79
C ALA A 6 7.82 -11.95 10.09
N ALA A 7 8.76 -11.05 10.42
CA ALA A 7 9.52 -11.09 11.67
C ALA A 7 8.66 -10.94 12.94
N HIS A 8 7.45 -10.38 12.80
CA HIS A 8 6.44 -10.29 13.86
C HIS A 8 5.36 -11.38 13.77
N GLY A 9 5.62 -12.45 13.02
CA GLY A 9 4.79 -13.64 12.98
C GLY A 9 3.67 -13.63 11.94
N ALA A 10 3.61 -12.64 11.05
CA ALA A 10 2.60 -12.64 9.99
C ALA A 10 2.96 -13.60 8.85
N THR A 11 1.96 -14.33 8.35
CA THR A 11 2.03 -14.94 7.01
C THR A 11 1.83 -13.86 5.96
N VAL A 12 2.85 -13.56 5.18
CA VAL A 12 2.85 -12.42 4.25
C VAL A 12 2.53 -12.87 2.83
N LEU A 13 1.52 -12.23 2.23
CA LEU A 13 1.17 -12.40 0.82
C LEU A 13 1.87 -11.31 0.00
N LEU A 14 2.85 -11.71 -0.81
CA LEU A 14 3.71 -10.82 -1.58
C LEU A 14 3.09 -10.56 -2.95
N LEU A 15 2.33 -9.47 -3.09
CA LEU A 15 1.67 -9.11 -4.34
C LEU A 15 2.47 -8.06 -5.10
N GLY A 16 2.76 -8.33 -6.38
CA GLY A 16 3.47 -7.39 -7.24
C GLY A 16 3.69 -7.92 -8.66
N LYS A 17 4.14 -7.04 -9.56
CA LYS A 17 4.30 -7.38 -10.99
C LYS A 17 5.63 -8.05 -11.34
N THR A 18 6.66 -7.86 -10.51
CA THR A 18 8.02 -8.33 -10.81
C THR A 18 8.32 -9.54 -9.92
N GLU A 19 8.11 -10.71 -10.49
CA GLU A 19 8.22 -11.99 -9.76
C GLU A 19 9.60 -12.19 -9.14
N GLU A 20 10.67 -11.76 -9.83
CA GLU A 20 12.05 -11.83 -9.33
C GLU A 20 12.18 -11.12 -7.96
N TYR A 21 11.64 -9.90 -7.83
CA TYR A 21 11.69 -9.16 -6.56
C TYR A 21 10.80 -9.77 -5.47
N LEU A 22 9.69 -10.40 -5.85
CA LEU A 22 8.84 -11.12 -4.90
C LEU A 22 9.58 -12.34 -4.35
N ASN A 23 10.26 -13.10 -5.23
CA ASN A 23 11.06 -14.27 -4.86
C ASN A 23 12.26 -13.89 -3.97
N GLU A 24 12.96 -12.79 -4.24
CA GLU A 24 14.03 -12.28 -3.36
C GLU A 24 13.51 -12.02 -1.92
N ILE A 25 12.31 -11.46 -1.79
CA ILE A 25 11.70 -11.20 -0.48
C ILE A 25 11.22 -12.49 0.17
N TYR A 26 10.63 -13.39 -0.62
CA TYR A 26 10.24 -14.72 -0.16
C TYR A 26 11.43 -15.48 0.41
N ASP A 27 12.52 -15.58 -0.34
CA ASP A 27 13.75 -16.28 0.08
C ASP A 27 14.34 -15.67 1.36
N ALA A 28 14.30 -14.33 1.46
CA ALA A 28 14.79 -13.65 2.66
C ALA A 28 13.92 -13.94 3.91
N ILE A 29 12.60 -14.10 3.76
CA ILE A 29 11.68 -14.47 4.84
C ILE A 29 11.93 -15.90 5.27
N GLU A 30 12.03 -16.83 4.31
CA GLU A 30 12.32 -18.26 4.56
C GLU A 30 13.68 -18.44 5.23
N ALA A 31 14.73 -17.79 4.72
CA ALA A 31 16.07 -17.86 5.29
C ALA A 31 16.15 -17.33 6.72
N ALA A 32 15.27 -16.41 7.11
CA ALA A 32 15.17 -15.90 8.47
C ALA A 32 14.33 -16.79 9.41
N GLY A 33 13.73 -17.87 8.91
CA GLY A 33 12.92 -18.81 9.69
C GLY A 33 11.57 -18.22 10.13
N HIS A 34 11.04 -17.24 9.40
CA HIS A 34 9.72 -16.64 9.65
C HIS A 34 8.60 -17.46 9.01
N PRO A 35 7.31 -17.19 9.33
CA PRO A 35 6.20 -17.85 8.67
C PRO A 35 6.29 -17.78 7.15
N GLN A 36 6.06 -18.91 6.48
CA GLN A 36 6.18 -19.04 5.03
C GLN A 36 5.29 -18.00 4.34
N ALA A 37 5.90 -17.22 3.46
CA ALA A 37 5.19 -16.24 2.64
C ALA A 37 4.54 -16.90 1.41
N ALA A 38 3.63 -16.21 0.75
CA ALA A 38 3.12 -16.60 -0.57
C ALA A 38 3.44 -15.54 -1.62
N VAL A 39 3.86 -15.97 -2.81
CA VAL A 39 4.18 -15.09 -3.93
C VAL A 39 2.99 -15.02 -4.87
N ILE A 40 2.52 -13.80 -5.15
CA ILE A 40 1.36 -13.51 -5.99
C ILE A 40 1.79 -12.54 -7.11
N PRO A 41 2.22 -13.04 -8.27
CA PRO A 41 2.50 -12.20 -9.42
C PRO A 41 1.20 -11.55 -9.91
N PHE A 42 1.10 -10.22 -9.77
CA PHE A 42 -0.11 -9.47 -10.11
C PHE A 42 0.23 -8.07 -10.61
N ASN A 43 -0.20 -7.74 -11.83
CA ASN A 43 0.09 -6.45 -12.43
C ASN A 43 -1.08 -5.46 -12.27
N LEU A 44 -0.98 -4.57 -11.30
CA LEU A 44 -2.00 -3.55 -11.01
C LEU A 44 -2.24 -2.57 -12.18
N GLU A 45 -1.29 -2.43 -13.10
CA GLU A 45 -1.40 -1.54 -14.25
C GLU A 45 -2.37 -2.07 -15.31
N THR A 46 -2.46 -3.39 -15.46
CA THR A 46 -3.27 -4.05 -16.50
C THR A 46 -4.43 -4.88 -15.97
N ALA A 47 -4.47 -5.11 -14.67
CA ALA A 47 -5.47 -5.96 -14.03
C ALA A 47 -6.90 -5.41 -14.24
N GLN A 48 -7.80 -6.31 -14.58
CA GLN A 48 -9.22 -6.04 -14.78
C GLN A 48 -10.03 -6.40 -13.52
N PRO A 49 -11.23 -5.83 -13.32
CA PRO A 49 -12.02 -6.05 -12.10
C PRO A 49 -12.19 -7.52 -11.71
N HIS A 50 -12.52 -8.41 -12.66
CA HIS A 50 -12.73 -9.83 -12.39
C HIS A 50 -11.49 -10.53 -11.81
N GLN A 51 -10.27 -10.07 -12.17
CA GLN A 51 -9.03 -10.67 -11.66
C GLN A 51 -8.81 -10.40 -10.16
N PHE A 52 -9.33 -9.28 -9.62
CA PHE A 52 -9.32 -9.02 -8.18
C PHE A 52 -10.32 -9.92 -7.45
N GLU A 53 -11.48 -10.22 -8.07
CA GLU A 53 -12.47 -11.16 -7.55
C GLU A 53 -11.92 -12.59 -7.54
N GLU A 54 -11.28 -13.02 -8.61
CA GLU A 54 -10.59 -14.32 -8.71
C GLU A 54 -9.48 -14.45 -7.66
N LEU A 55 -8.70 -13.38 -7.46
CA LEU A 55 -7.69 -13.33 -6.40
C LEU A 55 -8.32 -13.50 -5.03
N ALA A 56 -9.40 -12.77 -4.73
CA ALA A 56 -10.09 -12.88 -3.45
C ALA A 56 -10.61 -14.31 -3.21
N ALA A 57 -11.24 -14.93 -4.21
CA ALA A 57 -11.72 -16.31 -4.12
C ALA A 57 -10.58 -17.31 -3.87
N THR A 58 -9.42 -17.11 -4.51
CA THR A 58 -8.23 -17.93 -4.27
C THR A 58 -7.75 -17.77 -2.83
N LEU A 59 -7.65 -16.54 -2.33
CA LEU A 59 -7.20 -16.27 -0.97
C LEU A 59 -8.19 -16.77 0.10
N GLU A 60 -9.49 -16.73 -0.20
CA GLU A 60 -10.51 -17.32 0.66
C GLU A 60 -10.31 -18.83 0.82
N ASN A 61 -10.09 -19.53 -0.29
CA ASN A 61 -9.87 -20.97 -0.28
C ASN A 61 -8.58 -21.38 0.44
N GLU A 62 -7.50 -20.60 0.29
CA GLU A 62 -6.17 -20.95 0.83
C GLU A 62 -5.99 -20.50 2.29
N PHE A 63 -6.54 -19.37 2.67
CA PHE A 63 -6.28 -18.73 3.97
C PHE A 63 -7.54 -18.51 4.81
N GLY A 64 -8.73 -18.54 4.22
CA GLY A 64 -10.02 -18.35 4.89
C GLY A 64 -10.34 -16.91 5.27
N ARG A 65 -9.35 -16.08 5.61
CA ARG A 65 -9.50 -14.66 5.98
C ARG A 65 -8.24 -13.86 5.68
N ILE A 66 -8.38 -12.54 5.70
CA ILE A 66 -7.27 -11.58 5.63
C ILE A 66 -7.35 -10.65 6.85
N ASP A 67 -6.24 -10.54 7.61
CA ASP A 67 -6.15 -9.70 8.79
C ASP A 67 -5.51 -8.32 8.51
N GLY A 68 -4.74 -8.20 7.42
CA GLY A 68 -4.06 -6.97 7.08
C GLY A 68 -3.92 -6.72 5.58
N LEU A 69 -4.11 -5.48 5.15
CA LEU A 69 -3.91 -5.05 3.77
C LEU A 69 -3.07 -3.78 3.74
N LEU A 70 -1.86 -3.86 3.16
CA LEU A 70 -1.00 -2.70 2.95
C LEU A 70 -1.00 -2.28 1.49
N HIS A 71 -1.62 -1.16 1.18
CA HIS A 71 -1.52 -0.49 -0.10
C HIS A 71 -0.25 0.35 -0.17
N ASN A 72 0.83 -0.26 -0.67
CA ASN A 72 2.12 0.40 -0.83
C ASN A 72 2.53 0.59 -2.30
N ALA A 73 2.06 -0.28 -3.20
CA ALA A 73 2.40 -0.21 -4.61
C ALA A 73 1.92 1.12 -5.22
N SER A 74 2.82 1.84 -5.88
CA SER A 74 2.48 3.06 -6.60
C SER A 74 3.53 3.40 -7.65
N ILE A 75 3.17 4.23 -8.61
CA ILE A 75 4.09 4.82 -9.60
C ILE A 75 4.07 6.33 -9.49
N LEU A 76 5.23 6.94 -9.70
CA LEU A 76 5.41 8.40 -9.59
C LEU A 76 4.80 9.13 -10.81
N GLY A 77 4.92 8.55 -11.99
CA GLY A 77 4.64 9.26 -13.23
C GLY A 77 5.66 10.38 -13.53
N PRO A 78 5.46 11.16 -14.59
CA PRO A 78 6.35 12.25 -14.96
C PRO A 78 6.21 13.43 -13.98
N ARG A 79 7.34 14.01 -13.60
CA ARG A 79 7.41 15.27 -12.84
C ARG A 79 7.59 16.44 -13.82
N SER A 80 6.47 17.06 -14.17
CA SER A 80 6.40 18.14 -15.14
C SER A 80 5.25 19.11 -14.83
N PRO A 81 5.20 20.29 -15.46
CA PRO A 81 4.00 21.14 -15.42
C PRO A 81 2.76 20.35 -15.83
N MET A 82 1.62 20.61 -15.21
CA MET A 82 0.37 19.87 -15.44
C MET A 82 -0.01 19.82 -16.92
N GLN A 83 0.15 20.93 -17.65
CA GLN A 83 -0.15 21.02 -19.09
C GLN A 83 0.72 20.12 -19.99
N GLN A 84 1.83 19.61 -19.47
CA GLN A 84 2.76 18.72 -20.21
C GLN A 84 2.56 17.24 -19.89
N ILE A 85 1.68 16.91 -18.96
CA ILE A 85 1.36 15.53 -18.62
C ILE A 85 0.36 15.02 -19.66
N SER A 86 0.75 13.99 -20.42
CA SER A 86 -0.18 13.34 -21.35
C SER A 86 -1.34 12.67 -20.62
N GLY A 87 -2.52 12.62 -21.26
CA GLY A 87 -3.67 11.88 -20.72
C GLY A 87 -3.35 10.42 -20.43
N GLU A 88 -2.53 9.78 -21.27
CA GLU A 88 -2.07 8.40 -21.07
C GLU A 88 -1.28 8.24 -19.77
N ASN A 89 -0.30 9.11 -19.53
CA ASN A 89 0.47 9.09 -18.28
C ASN A 89 -0.39 9.37 -17.06
N PHE A 90 -1.34 10.30 -17.18
CA PHE A 90 -2.28 10.58 -16.10
C PHE A 90 -3.14 9.34 -15.79
N MET A 91 -3.77 8.74 -16.80
CA MET A 91 -4.59 7.53 -16.64
C MET A 91 -3.80 6.37 -16.08
N ARG A 92 -2.56 6.17 -16.52
CA ARG A 92 -1.67 5.12 -16.00
C ARG A 92 -1.38 5.26 -14.51
N VAL A 93 -1.09 6.49 -14.05
CA VAL A 93 -0.88 6.77 -12.62
C VAL A 93 -2.16 6.53 -11.83
N MET A 94 -3.31 6.99 -12.32
CA MET A 94 -4.59 6.76 -11.67
C MET A 94 -4.95 5.27 -11.64
N GLN A 95 -4.66 4.52 -12.69
CA GLN A 95 -4.92 3.09 -12.74
C GLN A 95 -4.17 2.34 -11.62
N VAL A 96 -2.85 2.57 -11.50
CA VAL A 96 -2.04 1.86 -10.50
C VAL A 96 -2.32 2.36 -9.08
N ASN A 97 -2.34 3.69 -8.90
CA ASN A 97 -2.35 4.29 -7.57
C ASN A 97 -3.76 4.42 -6.96
N VAL A 98 -4.82 4.35 -7.77
CA VAL A 98 -6.20 4.59 -7.31
C VAL A 98 -7.14 3.45 -7.70
N ASN A 99 -7.31 3.19 -9.00
CA ASN A 99 -8.31 2.22 -9.46
C ASN A 99 -7.99 0.81 -8.95
N ALA A 100 -6.75 0.36 -9.12
CA ALA A 100 -6.32 -0.96 -8.64
C ALA A 100 -6.38 -1.06 -7.10
N MET A 101 -6.02 0.02 -6.40
CA MET A 101 -6.15 0.12 -4.94
C MET A 101 -7.63 -0.06 -4.51
N PHE A 102 -8.55 0.66 -5.15
CA PHE A 102 -9.98 0.54 -4.89
C PHE A 102 -10.49 -0.89 -5.16
N MET A 103 -10.18 -1.45 -6.35
CA MET A 103 -10.61 -2.80 -6.72
C MET A 103 -10.07 -3.86 -5.77
N LEU A 104 -8.79 -3.78 -5.39
CA LEU A 104 -8.20 -4.71 -4.42
C LEU A 104 -8.85 -4.57 -3.03
N THR A 105 -9.07 -3.33 -2.57
CA THR A 105 -9.75 -3.08 -1.29
C THR A 105 -11.14 -3.73 -1.29
N THR A 106 -11.97 -3.42 -2.30
CA THR A 106 -13.36 -3.93 -2.36
C THR A 106 -13.42 -5.45 -2.46
N ALA A 107 -12.51 -6.07 -3.21
CA ALA A 107 -12.42 -7.53 -3.31
C ALA A 107 -12.00 -8.20 -1.99
N MET A 108 -11.11 -7.56 -1.20
CA MET A 108 -10.61 -8.11 0.06
C MET A 108 -11.56 -7.87 1.26
N LEU A 109 -12.43 -6.86 1.21
CA LEU A 109 -13.32 -6.52 2.33
C LEU A 109 -14.13 -7.72 2.87
N PRO A 110 -14.74 -8.61 2.05
CA PRO A 110 -15.44 -9.77 2.57
C PRO A 110 -14.56 -10.68 3.44
N LEU A 111 -13.33 -10.95 3.00
CA LEU A 111 -12.36 -11.77 3.72
C LEU A 111 -11.87 -11.08 4.99
N MET A 112 -11.69 -9.77 4.95
CA MET A 112 -11.26 -8.98 6.11
C MET A 112 -12.35 -8.86 7.18
N LYS A 113 -13.63 -8.88 6.80
CA LYS A 113 -14.76 -8.92 7.75
C LYS A 113 -14.82 -10.21 8.57
N LEU A 114 -14.14 -11.27 8.14
CA LEU A 114 -14.03 -12.54 8.90
C LEU A 114 -12.97 -12.46 10.01
N SER A 115 -12.14 -11.42 9.99
CA SER A 115 -11.17 -11.17 11.07
C SER A 115 -11.83 -10.44 12.24
N SER A 116 -11.42 -10.79 13.45
CA SER A 116 -11.83 -10.06 14.67
C SER A 116 -11.04 -8.77 14.90
N ASP A 117 -9.94 -8.59 14.16
CA ASP A 117 -9.06 -7.41 14.20
C ASP A 117 -8.34 -7.27 12.85
N ALA A 118 -8.84 -6.39 12.00
CA ALA A 118 -8.26 -6.19 10.68
C ALA A 118 -7.83 -4.74 10.46
N SER A 119 -6.75 -4.55 9.69
CA SER A 119 -6.18 -3.23 9.40
C SER A 119 -5.89 -3.06 7.91
N ILE A 120 -6.31 -1.91 7.38
CA ILE A 120 -5.94 -1.44 6.04
C ILE A 120 -5.06 -0.21 6.18
N ILE A 121 -3.86 -0.27 5.62
CA ILE A 121 -2.92 0.86 5.60
C ILE A 121 -2.75 1.35 4.17
N PHE A 122 -3.01 2.64 3.97
CA PHE A 122 -2.81 3.33 2.69
C PHE A 122 -1.52 4.14 2.73
N THR A 123 -0.52 3.76 1.94
CA THR A 123 0.69 4.58 1.80
C THR A 123 0.37 5.82 0.98
N SER A 124 0.31 6.95 1.66
CA SER A 124 0.03 8.28 1.13
C SER A 124 1.33 9.07 0.88
N SER A 125 1.24 10.38 0.93
CA SER A 125 2.37 11.31 0.76
C SER A 125 1.97 12.69 1.25
N SER A 126 2.94 13.53 1.60
CA SER A 126 2.70 14.96 1.89
C SER A 126 2.02 15.69 0.72
N VAL A 127 2.28 15.25 -0.54
CA VAL A 127 1.61 15.82 -1.73
C VAL A 127 0.19 15.28 -1.95
N GLY A 128 -0.27 14.35 -1.13
CA GLY A 128 -1.68 13.93 -1.03
C GLY A 128 -2.48 14.75 -0.04
N ARG A 129 -1.82 15.57 0.79
CA ARG A 129 -2.45 16.46 1.77
C ARG A 129 -2.33 17.93 1.38
N LYS A 130 -1.29 18.29 0.61
CA LYS A 130 -1.08 19.62 0.05
C LYS A 130 -0.50 19.50 -1.35
N GLY A 131 -1.24 19.97 -2.37
CA GLY A 131 -0.78 19.98 -3.76
C GLY A 131 0.53 20.74 -3.93
N ARG A 132 1.40 20.25 -4.82
CA ARG A 132 2.71 20.84 -5.10
C ARG A 132 2.97 20.88 -6.59
N ALA A 133 3.52 21.98 -7.08
CA ALA A 133 3.90 22.13 -8.49
C ALA A 133 4.80 20.99 -8.95
N TYR A 134 4.60 20.54 -10.17
CA TYR A 134 5.33 19.45 -10.86
C TYR A 134 5.06 18.03 -10.32
N TRP A 135 4.11 17.83 -9.41
CA TRP A 135 3.73 16.51 -8.91
C TRP A 135 2.49 15.91 -9.59
N GLY A 136 1.79 16.69 -10.38
CA GLY A 136 0.74 16.34 -11.31
C GLY A 136 -0.14 15.15 -10.91
N ALA A 137 -0.16 14.12 -11.73
CA ALA A 137 -0.98 12.93 -11.53
C ALA A 137 -0.69 12.21 -10.20
N TYR A 138 0.58 12.17 -9.75
CA TYR A 138 0.93 11.57 -8.47
C TYR A 138 0.26 12.27 -7.30
N SER A 139 0.32 13.61 -7.25
CA SER A 139 -0.35 14.37 -6.19
C SER A 139 -1.86 14.11 -6.21
N VAL A 140 -2.50 14.17 -7.38
CA VAL A 140 -3.93 13.87 -7.53
C VAL A 140 -4.26 12.46 -7.02
N SER A 141 -3.45 11.47 -7.38
CA SER A 141 -3.65 10.09 -6.92
C SER A 141 -3.53 9.94 -5.41
N LYS A 142 -2.61 10.67 -4.77
CA LYS A 142 -2.44 10.61 -3.32
C LYS A 142 -3.53 11.38 -2.55
N PHE A 143 -4.13 12.43 -3.14
CA PHE A 143 -5.37 13.00 -2.62
C PHE A 143 -6.53 12.01 -2.71
N ALA A 144 -6.64 11.28 -3.82
CA ALA A 144 -7.64 10.22 -3.98
C ALA A 144 -7.41 9.08 -2.96
N THR A 145 -6.15 8.73 -2.64
CA THR A 145 -5.81 7.77 -1.58
C THR A 145 -6.34 8.22 -0.22
N GLU A 146 -6.13 9.50 0.15
CA GLU A 146 -6.65 10.04 1.42
C GLU A 146 -8.19 10.05 1.42
N GLY A 147 -8.83 10.43 0.32
CA GLY A 147 -10.29 10.40 0.20
C GLY A 147 -10.86 8.99 0.31
N LEU A 148 -10.25 8.01 -0.35
CA LEU A 148 -10.65 6.61 -0.27
C LEU A 148 -10.52 6.07 1.17
N MET A 149 -9.40 6.35 1.82
CA MET A 149 -9.15 5.96 3.21
C MET A 149 -10.22 6.52 4.16
N GLN A 150 -10.49 7.82 4.07
CA GLN A 150 -11.46 8.50 4.95
C GLN A 150 -12.88 7.99 4.74
N THR A 151 -13.30 7.83 3.48
CA THR A 151 -14.63 7.30 3.13
C THR A 151 -14.79 5.88 3.67
N LEU A 152 -13.80 5.01 3.43
CA LEU A 152 -13.84 3.63 3.88
C LEU A 152 -13.84 3.53 5.41
N ALA A 153 -13.06 4.36 6.09
CA ALA A 153 -13.03 4.41 7.56
C ALA A 153 -14.40 4.77 8.14
N ASP A 154 -15.09 5.75 7.58
CA ASP A 154 -16.43 6.18 8.01
C ASP A 154 -17.48 5.09 7.74
N GLU A 155 -17.45 4.45 6.58
CA GLU A 155 -18.37 3.35 6.22
C GLU A 155 -18.20 2.10 7.11
N LEU A 156 -16.99 1.83 7.58
CA LEU A 156 -16.67 0.65 8.39
C LEU A 156 -16.80 0.90 9.89
N ASP A 157 -16.88 2.17 10.32
CA ASP A 157 -16.98 2.53 11.73
C ASP A 157 -18.28 1.98 12.37
N GLY A 158 -18.12 1.33 13.51
CA GLY A 158 -19.24 0.69 14.22
C GLY A 158 -19.91 -0.49 13.49
N THR A 159 -19.47 -0.83 12.26
CA THR A 159 -20.06 -1.93 11.46
C THR A 159 -19.12 -3.13 11.28
N SER A 160 -17.85 -2.97 11.55
CA SER A 160 -16.83 -4.02 11.45
C SER A 160 -15.65 -3.78 12.38
N ALA A 161 -14.77 -4.78 12.51
CA ALA A 161 -13.50 -4.65 13.22
C ALA A 161 -12.36 -4.14 12.33
N ILE A 162 -12.65 -3.69 11.11
CA ILE A 162 -11.65 -3.22 10.15
C ILE A 162 -11.34 -1.76 10.43
N ARG A 163 -10.06 -1.43 10.57
CA ARG A 163 -9.55 -0.06 10.65
C ARG A 163 -8.90 0.33 9.32
N ALA A 164 -9.12 1.55 8.88
CA ALA A 164 -8.50 2.12 7.69
C ALA A 164 -7.76 3.41 8.05
N ASN A 165 -6.45 3.45 7.81
CA ASN A 165 -5.60 4.60 8.12
C ASN A 165 -4.61 4.87 6.99
N SER A 166 -4.10 6.10 6.88
CA SER A 166 -3.07 6.44 5.91
C SER A 166 -1.73 6.76 6.59
N VAL A 167 -0.64 6.47 5.88
CA VAL A 167 0.72 6.80 6.31
C VAL A 167 1.44 7.57 5.21
N ASN A 168 1.92 8.77 5.52
CA ASN A 168 2.93 9.46 4.73
C ASN A 168 4.32 8.97 5.19
N PRO A 169 5.06 8.22 4.36
CA PRO A 169 6.37 7.68 4.73
C PRO A 169 7.46 8.75 4.86
N GLY A 170 7.19 9.98 4.39
CA GLY A 170 8.19 11.03 4.32
C GLY A 170 9.26 10.78 3.25
N ALA A 171 10.41 11.42 3.41
CA ALA A 171 11.55 11.27 2.52
C ALA A 171 12.32 9.98 2.82
N THR A 172 11.87 8.86 2.27
CA THR A 172 12.45 7.54 2.51
C THR A 172 13.40 7.13 1.38
N ARG A 173 14.50 6.45 1.72
CA ARG A 173 15.50 5.94 0.78
C ARG A 173 14.92 4.84 -0.10
N THR A 174 14.43 5.21 -1.27
CA THR A 174 13.78 4.32 -2.23
C THR A 174 14.16 4.72 -3.67
N SER A 175 13.99 3.80 -4.62
CA SER A 175 14.14 4.09 -6.05
C SER A 175 13.20 5.20 -6.53
N MET A 176 11.96 5.25 -6.02
CA MET A 176 11.01 6.32 -6.31
C MET A 176 11.53 7.68 -5.80
N ARG A 177 12.15 7.73 -4.62
CA ARG A 177 12.76 8.96 -4.08
C ARG A 177 13.91 9.44 -4.96
N ALA A 178 14.78 8.52 -5.39
CA ALA A 178 15.89 8.84 -6.28
C ALA A 178 15.40 9.40 -7.64
N LEU A 179 14.33 8.85 -8.19
CA LEU A 179 13.68 9.39 -9.40
C LEU A 179 13.09 10.78 -9.17
N ALA A 180 12.46 11.00 -8.00
CA ALA A 180 11.85 12.29 -7.68
C ALA A 180 12.88 13.38 -7.40
N TYR A 181 14.03 13.05 -6.85
CA TYR A 181 15.09 13.97 -6.42
C TYR A 181 16.48 13.42 -6.80
N PRO A 182 16.84 13.42 -8.09
CA PRO A 182 18.08 12.78 -8.56
C PRO A 182 19.37 13.45 -8.05
N GLY A 183 19.29 14.69 -7.58
CA GLY A 183 20.43 15.41 -6.97
C GLY A 183 20.53 15.28 -5.45
N GLU A 184 19.63 14.55 -4.81
CA GLU A 184 19.65 14.36 -3.35
C GLU A 184 20.59 13.23 -2.97
N ASN A 185 21.35 13.41 -1.87
CA ASN A 185 22.11 12.31 -1.31
C ASN A 185 21.16 11.32 -0.61
N PRO A 186 21.02 10.07 -1.10
CA PRO A 186 20.10 9.10 -0.51
C PRO A 186 20.38 8.78 0.97
N LEU A 187 21.64 8.95 1.41
CA LEU A 187 22.04 8.69 2.80
C LEU A 187 21.45 9.68 3.80
N ASN A 188 20.93 10.82 3.33
CA ASN A 188 20.25 11.79 4.20
C ASN A 188 18.82 11.36 4.57
N ASN A 189 18.30 10.32 3.94
CA ASN A 189 16.95 9.84 4.16
C ASN A 189 16.98 8.49 4.90
N PRO A 190 16.04 8.24 5.84
CA PRO A 190 15.92 6.95 6.48
C PRO A 190 15.64 5.83 5.49
N THR A 191 16.01 4.63 5.85
CA THR A 191 15.67 3.41 5.12
C THR A 191 14.20 3.05 5.27
N GLY A 192 13.72 2.11 4.45
CA GLY A 192 12.37 1.57 4.63
C GLY A 192 12.18 0.88 5.98
N GLU A 193 13.22 0.27 6.53
CA GLU A 193 13.20 -0.39 7.83
C GLU A 193 13.04 0.61 8.99
N GLU A 194 13.70 1.74 8.92
CA GLU A 194 13.67 2.77 9.97
C GLU A 194 12.30 3.43 10.15
N ILE A 195 11.45 3.39 9.12
CA ILE A 195 10.09 3.94 9.19
C ILE A 195 9.01 2.91 9.52
N MET A 196 9.39 1.64 9.75
CA MET A 196 8.41 0.56 10.02
C MET A 196 7.64 0.67 11.34
N PRO A 197 8.09 1.33 12.40
CA PRO A 197 7.35 1.37 13.65
C PRO A 197 5.89 1.81 13.50
N VAL A 198 5.58 2.83 12.70
CA VAL A 198 4.20 3.27 12.47
C VAL A 198 3.37 2.24 11.71
N TYR A 199 3.97 1.51 10.77
CA TYR A 199 3.30 0.45 10.03
C TYR A 199 3.02 -0.76 10.92
N LEU A 200 3.95 -1.13 11.80
CA LEU A 200 3.74 -2.19 12.80
C LEU A 200 2.63 -1.81 13.78
N TYR A 201 2.67 -0.59 14.30
CA TYR A 201 1.64 -0.08 15.20
C TYR A 201 0.24 -0.17 14.55
N LEU A 202 0.10 0.35 13.33
CA LEU A 202 -1.19 0.37 12.63
C LEU A 202 -1.66 -1.02 12.17
N MET A 203 -0.75 -1.93 11.86
CA MET A 203 -1.11 -3.29 11.46
C MET A 203 -1.45 -4.18 12.65
N GLY A 204 -0.89 -3.87 13.82
CA GLY A 204 -1.05 -4.66 15.03
C GLY A 204 -2.22 -4.24 15.92
N PRO A 205 -2.47 -5.00 17.00
CA PRO A 205 -3.60 -4.76 17.91
C PRO A 205 -3.46 -3.47 18.75
N ASP A 206 -2.25 -2.92 18.85
CA ASP A 206 -2.00 -1.69 19.63
C ASP A 206 -2.73 -0.46 19.06
N SER A 207 -3.14 -0.52 17.80
CA SER A 207 -3.94 0.51 17.14
C SER A 207 -5.46 0.23 17.18
N ALA A 208 -5.92 -0.67 18.05
CA ALA A 208 -7.35 -0.92 18.22
C ALA A 208 -8.10 0.39 18.52
N GLY A 209 -9.16 0.65 17.75
CA GLY A 209 -9.93 1.90 17.84
C GLY A 209 -9.32 3.11 17.11
N VAL A 210 -8.15 2.97 16.46
CA VAL A 210 -7.55 4.02 15.62
C VAL A 210 -8.02 3.85 14.19
N ASN A 211 -8.98 4.66 13.76
CA ASN A 211 -9.62 4.57 12.46
C ASN A 211 -9.72 5.97 11.81
N GLY A 212 -9.61 6.06 10.49
CA GLY A 212 -9.75 7.30 9.73
C GLY A 212 -8.61 8.32 9.93
N GLN A 213 -7.48 7.90 10.48
CA GLN A 213 -6.39 8.81 10.83
C GLN A 213 -5.27 8.81 9.78
N ALA A 214 -4.62 9.97 9.65
CA ALA A 214 -3.51 10.19 8.73
C ALA A 214 -2.22 10.41 9.53
N PHE A 215 -1.28 9.49 9.40
CA PHE A 215 0.00 9.47 10.12
C PHE A 215 1.17 9.96 9.27
N ASP A 216 2.18 10.48 9.92
CA ASP A 216 3.50 10.71 9.35
C ASP A 216 4.49 9.73 10.00
N ALA A 217 5.35 9.10 9.17
CA ALA A 217 6.37 8.16 9.65
C ALA A 217 7.68 8.84 10.06
N GLN A 218 7.79 10.16 9.82
CA GLN A 218 8.95 11.00 10.12
C GLN A 218 8.50 12.33 10.69
#